data_04bb10f21887ab5c16f38ce106bf1019
#
_entry.id   04bb10f21887ab5c16f38ce106bf1019
#
_cell.length_a   1.000
_cell.length_b   1.000
_cell.length_c   1.000
_cell.angle_alpha   90.00
_cell.angle_beta   90.00
_cell.angle_gamma   90.00
#
_symmetry.space_group_name_H-M   'P 1'
#
loop_
_entity.id
_entity.type
_entity.pdbx_description
1 polymer ?
#
loop_
_entity_poly.entity_id
_entity_poly.type
_entity_poly.pdbx_seq_one_letter_code
_entity_poly.pdbx_strand_id
1 'polypeptide(L)'
;PGAQPTAPGSLKAPDTRNEKLNSLEDVRKGSENYALTTNQGVRIADDQNSLRAGSRGPTLLEDFILREKITHFDHERIPERIVHARGSAAHGYFQPYKSLSDITKADFLSDPNKITPVFVRFSTVQGGAGSADTVRDIRGFATKFYTEEGIFDLVGNNTPIFFIQDAHKFPDFVHAVKPEPHWAIPQGQSAHDTFWDYVSLQPETLHNVMWAMSD
;
A
#
# COMPACT_ATOMS: atom_id res chain seq x y z
N PRO A 1 7.24 -35.06 -5.56
CA PRO A 1 5.91 -35.58 -5.54
C PRO A 1 4.96 -34.50 -5.01
N GLY A 2 4.10 -33.98 -5.90
CA GLY A 2 3.12 -32.97 -5.53
C GLY A 2 2.15 -33.47 -4.47
N ALA A 3 1.59 -32.56 -3.69
CA ALA A 3 0.53 -32.87 -2.74
C ALA A 3 -0.65 -33.50 -3.45
N GLN A 4 -1.30 -34.43 -2.78
CA GLN A 4 -2.48 -35.07 -3.32
C GLN A 4 -3.64 -34.06 -3.42
N PRO A 5 -4.49 -34.16 -4.44
CA PRO A 5 -5.69 -33.33 -4.53
C PRO A 5 -6.54 -33.50 -3.26
N THR A 6 -6.92 -32.38 -2.67
CA THR A 6 -7.63 -32.39 -1.38
C THR A 6 -9.16 -32.46 -1.52
N ALA A 7 -9.69 -32.27 -2.72
CA ALA A 7 -11.13 -32.30 -2.96
C ALA A 7 -11.57 -33.57 -3.68
N PRO A 8 -12.65 -34.22 -3.24
CA PRO A 8 -13.27 -35.31 -4.00
C PRO A 8 -13.65 -34.84 -5.41
N GLY A 9 -13.27 -35.60 -6.43
CA GLY A 9 -13.53 -35.25 -7.82
C GLY A 9 -12.57 -34.25 -8.43
N SER A 10 -11.51 -33.84 -7.71
CA SER A 10 -10.46 -33.00 -8.28
C SER A 10 -9.76 -33.68 -9.46
N LEU A 11 -9.28 -32.86 -10.37
CA LEU A 11 -8.71 -33.29 -11.64
C LEU A 11 -7.63 -34.36 -11.45
N LYS A 12 -7.69 -35.42 -12.24
CA LYS A 12 -6.66 -36.45 -12.32
C LYS A 12 -5.41 -36.01 -13.11
N ALA A 13 -5.49 -34.88 -13.80
CA ALA A 13 -4.34 -34.26 -14.45
C ALA A 13 -3.39 -33.66 -13.40
N PRO A 14 -2.11 -33.42 -13.76
CA PRO A 14 -1.20 -32.71 -12.87
C PRO A 14 -1.88 -31.46 -12.30
N ASP A 15 -2.02 -31.43 -11.01
CA ASP A 15 -2.71 -30.33 -10.33
C ASP A 15 -1.68 -29.28 -9.90
N THR A 16 -1.49 -28.30 -10.76
CA THR A 16 -0.55 -27.20 -10.53
C THR A 16 -0.88 -26.39 -9.28
N ARG A 17 -2.10 -26.47 -8.75
CA ARG A 17 -2.47 -25.84 -7.48
C ARG A 17 -1.65 -26.42 -6.33
N ASN A 18 -1.36 -27.72 -6.37
CA ASN A 18 -0.57 -28.37 -5.33
C ASN A 18 0.88 -27.91 -5.35
N GLU A 19 1.44 -27.67 -6.53
CA GLU A 19 2.80 -27.13 -6.66
C GLU A 19 2.85 -25.72 -6.07
N LYS A 20 1.87 -24.88 -6.38
CA LYS A 20 1.79 -23.53 -5.86
C LYS A 20 1.60 -23.49 -4.35
N LEU A 21 0.70 -24.30 -3.82
CA LEU A 21 0.48 -24.41 -2.37
C LEU A 21 1.72 -24.91 -1.63
N ASN A 22 2.44 -25.86 -2.21
CA ASN A 22 3.72 -26.33 -1.63
C ASN A 22 4.77 -25.22 -1.64
N SER A 23 4.87 -24.45 -2.71
CA SER A 23 5.78 -23.31 -2.81
C SER A 23 5.46 -22.25 -1.76
N LEU A 24 4.19 -21.91 -1.56
CA LEU A 24 3.76 -21.00 -0.51
C LEU A 24 4.08 -21.53 0.89
N GLU A 25 3.87 -22.81 1.12
CA GLU A 25 4.19 -23.45 2.40
C GLU A 25 5.70 -23.44 2.69
N ASP A 26 6.52 -23.65 1.67
CA ASP A 26 7.98 -23.60 1.81
C ASP A 26 8.47 -22.19 2.15
N VAL A 27 7.89 -21.16 1.55
CA VAL A 27 8.17 -19.75 1.88
C VAL A 27 7.80 -19.46 3.35
N ARG A 28 6.65 -19.94 3.81
CA ARG A 28 6.20 -19.76 5.20
C ARG A 28 7.12 -20.45 6.21
N LYS A 29 7.52 -21.68 5.93
CA LYS A 29 8.42 -22.46 6.81
C LYS A 29 9.80 -21.82 6.97
N GLY A 30 10.28 -21.12 5.95
CA GLY A 30 11.57 -20.44 6.00
C GLY A 30 11.69 -19.40 7.11
N SER A 31 10.58 -18.89 7.63
CA SER A 31 10.55 -17.87 8.68
C SER A 31 10.43 -18.41 10.11
N GLU A 32 10.14 -19.68 10.31
CA GLU A 32 9.83 -20.26 11.63
C GLU A 32 10.98 -20.16 12.65
N ASN A 33 12.20 -20.10 12.18
CA ASN A 33 13.40 -20.09 13.03
C ASN A 33 13.94 -18.68 13.30
N TYR A 34 13.31 -17.63 12.77
CA TYR A 34 13.76 -16.26 12.96
C TYR A 34 12.93 -15.59 14.05
N ALA A 35 13.62 -14.99 15.01
CA ALA A 35 12.99 -14.17 16.03
C ALA A 35 12.96 -12.71 15.55
N LEU A 36 11.79 -12.11 15.55
CA LEU A 36 11.67 -10.66 15.41
C LEU A 36 12.25 -9.97 16.64
N THR A 37 13.00 -8.92 16.44
CA THR A 37 13.56 -8.11 17.53
C THR A 37 13.38 -6.63 17.26
N THR A 38 13.39 -5.84 18.33
CA THR A 38 13.58 -4.40 18.24
C THR A 38 15.00 -4.08 17.76
N ASN A 39 15.27 -2.81 17.45
CA ASN A 39 16.63 -2.33 17.13
C ASN A 39 17.63 -2.58 18.27
N GLN A 40 17.15 -2.65 19.51
CA GLN A 40 17.96 -2.96 20.68
C GLN A 40 18.10 -4.45 20.94
N GLY A 41 17.56 -5.30 20.06
CA GLY A 41 17.64 -6.76 20.19
C GLY A 41 16.62 -7.37 21.16
N VAL A 42 15.62 -6.64 21.59
CA VAL A 42 14.54 -7.19 22.42
C VAL A 42 13.60 -8.02 21.55
N ARG A 43 13.35 -9.24 21.96
CA ARG A 43 12.51 -10.18 21.21
C ARG A 43 11.05 -9.72 21.18
N ILE A 44 10.44 -9.77 20.00
CA ILE A 44 9.04 -9.46 19.75
C ILE A 44 8.32 -10.78 19.44
N ALA A 45 7.22 -11.04 20.14
CA ALA A 45 6.44 -12.26 19.95
C ALA A 45 5.44 -12.16 18.78
N ASP A 46 4.98 -10.95 18.45
CA ASP A 46 3.93 -10.72 17.45
C ASP A 46 4.12 -9.35 16.78
N ASP A 47 4.41 -9.36 15.50
CA ASP A 47 4.62 -8.14 14.70
C ASP A 47 3.31 -7.54 14.15
N GLN A 48 2.17 -8.17 14.42
CA GLN A 48 0.85 -7.65 14.08
C GLN A 48 0.19 -6.87 15.23
N ASN A 49 0.79 -6.88 16.41
CA ASN A 49 0.26 -6.23 17.60
C ASN A 49 0.77 -4.79 17.73
N SER A 50 0.31 -3.91 16.84
CA SER A 50 0.68 -2.50 16.84
C SER A 50 -0.09 -1.67 17.86
N LEU A 51 0.56 -0.62 18.37
CA LEU A 51 -0.04 0.33 19.30
C LEU A 51 -1.18 1.11 18.63
N ARG A 52 -2.31 1.22 19.32
CA ARG A 52 -3.52 1.89 18.81
C ARG A 52 -4.09 2.88 19.80
N ALA A 53 -4.79 3.87 19.29
CA ALA A 53 -5.61 4.78 20.09
C ALA A 53 -6.97 4.13 20.41
N GLY A 54 -6.98 3.17 21.33
CA GLY A 54 -8.15 2.35 21.68
C GLY A 54 -8.32 1.12 20.79
N SER A 55 -9.22 0.23 21.18
CA SER A 55 -9.39 -1.10 20.56
C SER A 55 -9.77 -1.07 19.08
N ARG A 56 -10.42 0.01 18.62
CA ARG A 56 -10.84 0.23 17.23
C ARG A 56 -10.28 1.51 16.62
N GLY A 57 -9.35 2.13 17.32
CA GLY A 57 -8.73 3.37 16.88
C GLY A 57 -7.61 3.16 15.87
N PRO A 58 -7.07 4.25 15.32
CA PRO A 58 -5.96 4.20 14.38
C PRO A 58 -4.69 3.66 15.03
N THR A 59 -3.86 3.01 14.24
CA THR A 59 -2.49 2.66 14.61
C THR A 59 -1.67 3.94 14.77
N LEU A 60 -0.89 4.04 15.83
CA LEU A 60 -0.11 5.23 16.15
C LEU A 60 1.28 5.17 15.51
N LEU A 61 1.80 6.32 15.07
CA LEU A 61 3.16 6.42 14.55
C LEU A 61 4.23 6.24 15.64
N GLU A 62 3.84 6.34 16.90
CA GLU A 62 4.69 6.00 18.05
C GLU A 62 4.98 4.51 18.12
N ASP A 63 4.17 3.69 17.45
CA ASP A 63 4.40 2.25 17.42
C ASP A 63 5.72 1.89 16.74
N PHE A 64 6.56 1.22 17.50
CA PHE A 64 7.87 0.79 17.01
C PHE A 64 7.75 -0.21 15.87
N ILE A 65 6.86 -1.21 16.00
CA ILE A 65 6.70 -2.29 15.03
C ILE A 65 6.28 -1.73 13.67
N LEU A 66 5.26 -0.87 13.65
CA LEU A 66 4.79 -0.22 12.42
C LEU A 66 5.91 0.56 11.73
N ARG A 67 6.64 1.40 12.49
CA ARG A 67 7.72 2.21 11.93
C ARG A 67 8.84 1.35 11.34
N GLU A 68 9.30 0.33 12.05
CA GLU A 68 10.37 -0.54 11.59
C GLU A 68 9.97 -1.29 10.32
N LYS A 69 8.77 -1.84 10.28
CA LYS A 69 8.29 -2.55 9.08
C LYS A 69 8.18 -1.64 7.86
N ILE A 70 7.73 -0.40 8.03
CA ILE A 70 7.63 0.58 6.94
C ILE A 70 9.02 1.04 6.50
N THR A 71 9.88 1.42 7.43
CA THR A 71 11.19 1.98 7.10
C THR A 71 12.18 0.93 6.59
N HIS A 72 12.04 -0.31 6.99
CA HIS A 72 12.87 -1.40 6.49
C HIS A 72 12.85 -1.52 4.97
N PHE A 73 11.70 -1.28 4.36
CA PHE A 73 11.56 -1.24 2.91
C PHE A 73 12.56 -0.27 2.25
N ASP A 74 12.72 0.93 2.81
CA ASP A 74 13.63 1.94 2.25
C ASP A 74 15.11 1.68 2.61
N HIS A 75 15.38 1.03 3.74
CA HIS A 75 16.74 0.73 4.17
C HIS A 75 17.46 -0.27 3.25
N GLU A 76 16.72 -1.06 2.50
CA GLU A 76 17.26 -2.06 1.57
C GLU A 76 17.58 -1.51 0.19
N ARG A 77 17.26 -0.26 -0.10
CA ARG A 77 17.39 0.35 -1.43
C ARG A 77 17.76 1.82 -1.35
N ILE A 78 18.04 2.44 -2.51
CA ILE A 78 18.14 3.90 -2.59
C ILE A 78 16.78 4.47 -2.19
N PRO A 79 16.69 5.33 -1.17
CA PRO A 79 15.42 5.78 -0.62
C PRO A 79 14.51 6.40 -1.69
N GLU A 80 13.27 5.94 -1.71
CA GLU A 80 12.17 6.51 -2.49
C GLU A 80 10.91 6.50 -1.62
N ARG A 81 9.81 7.10 -2.09
CA ARG A 81 8.53 6.92 -1.38
C ARG A 81 8.16 5.45 -1.38
N ILE A 82 7.69 4.96 -0.25
CA ILE A 82 7.24 3.56 -0.08
C ILE A 82 6.18 3.21 -1.11
N VAL A 83 5.25 4.11 -1.35
CA VAL A 83 4.30 4.13 -2.46
C VAL A 83 4.27 5.51 -3.08
N HIS A 84 3.80 5.66 -4.31
CA HIS A 84 3.78 6.92 -5.05
C HIS A 84 5.18 7.47 -5.40
N ALA A 85 6.15 6.60 -5.61
CA ALA A 85 7.53 7.02 -5.92
C ALA A 85 7.62 7.70 -7.30
N ARG A 86 6.92 7.16 -8.30
CA ARG A 86 6.81 7.75 -9.64
C ARG A 86 5.70 8.80 -9.66
N GLY A 87 6.02 10.02 -10.07
CA GLY A 87 5.02 11.07 -10.19
C GLY A 87 5.55 12.36 -10.76
N SER A 88 4.63 13.23 -11.14
CA SER A 88 4.87 14.59 -11.60
C SER A 88 3.89 15.56 -10.96
N ALA A 89 4.21 16.83 -10.99
CA ALA A 89 3.44 17.83 -10.27
C ALA A 89 3.24 19.11 -11.09
N ALA A 90 2.22 19.87 -10.72
CA ALA A 90 1.93 21.18 -11.32
C ALA A 90 1.46 22.17 -10.27
N HIS A 91 1.79 23.43 -10.48
CA HIS A 91 1.17 24.56 -9.79
C HIS A 91 -0.13 24.95 -10.47
N GLY A 92 -1.06 25.44 -9.70
CA GLY A 92 -2.32 25.94 -10.23
C GLY A 92 -3.08 26.75 -9.18
N TYR A 93 -4.37 26.91 -9.42
CA TYR A 93 -5.24 27.56 -8.47
C TYR A 93 -6.58 26.80 -8.36
N PHE A 94 -7.20 26.95 -7.23
CA PHE A 94 -8.55 26.46 -6.95
C PHE A 94 -9.50 27.64 -6.81
N GLN A 95 -10.67 27.50 -7.40
CA GLN A 95 -11.75 28.47 -7.27
C GLN A 95 -13.06 27.70 -7.14
N PRO A 96 -13.84 27.87 -6.06
CA PRO A 96 -15.12 27.20 -5.90
C PRO A 96 -16.16 27.77 -6.86
N TYR A 97 -17.06 26.96 -7.40
CA TYR A 97 -18.14 27.42 -8.29
C TYR A 97 -19.23 28.14 -7.54
N LYS A 98 -19.39 27.87 -6.24
CA LYS A 98 -20.38 28.50 -5.37
C LYS A 98 -19.88 28.53 -3.94
N SER A 99 -20.48 29.42 -3.12
CA SER A 99 -20.22 29.39 -1.68
C SER A 99 -20.71 28.07 -1.06
N LEU A 100 -19.92 27.51 -0.18
CA LEU A 100 -20.25 26.35 0.65
C LEU A 100 -20.32 26.71 2.15
N SER A 101 -20.48 27.99 2.47
CA SER A 101 -20.52 28.49 3.85
C SER A 101 -21.63 27.87 4.71
N ASP A 102 -22.69 27.37 4.06
CA ASP A 102 -23.78 26.67 4.74
C ASP A 102 -23.40 25.26 5.20
N ILE A 103 -22.32 24.70 4.63
CA ILE A 103 -21.91 23.32 4.85
C ILE A 103 -20.62 23.26 5.66
N THR A 104 -19.69 24.20 5.43
CA THR A 104 -18.37 24.20 6.02
C THR A 104 -17.88 25.59 6.38
N LYS A 105 -17.03 25.68 7.41
CA LYS A 105 -16.33 26.90 7.81
C LYS A 105 -15.02 27.13 7.05
N ALA A 106 -14.63 26.20 6.17
CA ALA A 106 -13.37 26.28 5.43
C ALA A 106 -13.36 27.54 4.55
N ASP A 107 -12.44 28.44 4.83
CA ASP A 107 -12.37 29.75 4.20
C ASP A 107 -12.23 29.66 2.66
N PHE A 108 -11.38 28.77 2.15
CA PHE A 108 -11.17 28.61 0.70
C PHE A 108 -12.40 28.09 -0.08
N LEU A 109 -13.47 27.69 0.63
CA LEU A 109 -14.75 27.27 0.06
C LEU A 109 -15.88 28.29 0.29
N SER A 110 -15.59 29.42 0.94
CA SER A 110 -16.58 30.36 1.40
C SER A 110 -17.08 31.32 0.31
N ASP A 111 -16.23 31.70 -0.64
CA ASP A 111 -16.52 32.70 -1.67
C ASP A 111 -16.15 32.18 -3.06
N PRO A 112 -17.09 32.17 -4.05
CA PRO A 112 -16.82 31.77 -5.41
C PRO A 112 -15.82 32.67 -6.16
N ASN A 113 -15.53 33.85 -5.64
CA ASN A 113 -14.51 34.76 -6.22
C ASN A 113 -13.12 34.51 -5.61
N LYS A 114 -13.03 33.71 -4.57
CA LYS A 114 -11.76 33.43 -3.91
C LYS A 114 -10.90 32.49 -4.74
N ILE A 115 -9.67 32.90 -4.99
CA ILE A 115 -8.67 32.10 -5.68
C ILE A 115 -7.62 31.64 -4.66
N THR A 116 -7.49 30.32 -4.53
CA THR A 116 -6.53 29.69 -3.62
C THR A 116 -5.42 29.03 -4.43
N PRO A 117 -4.15 29.40 -4.26
CA PRO A 117 -3.05 28.70 -4.91
C PRO A 117 -3.00 27.23 -4.50
N VAL A 118 -2.69 26.36 -5.45
CA VAL A 118 -2.58 24.93 -5.19
C VAL A 118 -1.32 24.34 -5.84
N PHE A 119 -0.86 23.25 -5.26
CA PHE A 119 0.16 22.40 -5.85
C PHE A 119 -0.39 20.98 -5.90
N VAL A 120 -0.44 20.38 -7.08
CA VAL A 120 -0.98 19.04 -7.28
C VAL A 120 0.12 18.11 -7.73
N ARG A 121 0.23 16.95 -7.09
CA ARG A 121 1.13 15.89 -7.53
C ARG A 121 0.31 14.66 -7.92
N PHE A 122 0.50 14.19 -9.14
CA PHE A 122 -0.04 12.93 -9.65
C PHE A 122 1.03 11.86 -9.56
N SER A 123 0.62 10.63 -9.26
CA SER A 123 1.56 9.53 -9.05
C SER A 123 0.95 8.18 -9.34
N THR A 124 1.80 7.19 -9.61
CA THR A 124 1.45 5.77 -9.59
C THR A 124 1.70 5.19 -8.21
N VAL A 125 0.89 4.26 -7.74
CA VAL A 125 0.99 3.77 -6.35
C VAL A 125 2.14 2.78 -6.18
N GLN A 126 2.13 1.69 -6.95
CA GLN A 126 3.09 0.60 -6.79
C GLN A 126 4.40 0.85 -7.52
N GLY A 127 4.38 1.56 -8.64
CA GLY A 127 5.55 1.79 -9.48
C GLY A 127 6.68 2.48 -8.72
N GLY A 128 7.91 1.97 -8.86
CA GLY A 128 9.12 2.64 -8.38
C GLY A 128 9.43 3.92 -9.16
N ALA A 129 10.38 4.73 -8.69
CA ALA A 129 10.72 6.01 -9.27
C ALA A 129 11.10 5.94 -10.77
N GLY A 130 11.70 4.83 -11.22
CA GLY A 130 12.12 4.59 -12.60
C GLY A 130 11.07 3.89 -13.48
N SER A 131 9.88 3.58 -12.97
CA SER A 131 8.83 2.89 -13.73
C SER A 131 8.18 3.80 -14.77
N ALA A 132 7.52 3.19 -15.77
CA ALA A 132 6.78 3.94 -16.78
C ALA A 132 5.43 4.45 -16.24
N ASP A 133 4.94 5.57 -16.79
CA ASP A 133 3.62 6.12 -16.42
C ASP A 133 2.44 5.25 -16.90
N THR A 134 2.69 4.41 -17.92
CA THR A 134 1.67 3.58 -18.57
C THR A 134 1.50 2.19 -17.98
N VAL A 135 2.25 1.87 -16.92
CA VAL A 135 2.08 0.61 -16.21
C VAL A 135 0.71 0.58 -15.53
N ARG A 136 0.05 -0.57 -15.57
CA ARG A 136 -1.19 -0.79 -14.82
C ARG A 136 -0.94 -0.59 -13.33
N ASP A 137 -1.66 0.35 -12.74
CA ASP A 137 -1.45 0.75 -11.35
C ASP A 137 -2.62 1.61 -10.89
N ILE A 138 -2.80 1.74 -9.60
CA ILE A 138 -3.68 2.74 -9.00
C ILE A 138 -3.03 4.11 -9.19
N ARG A 139 -3.84 5.12 -9.53
CA ARG A 139 -3.38 6.49 -9.70
C ARG A 139 -3.65 7.29 -8.43
N GLY A 140 -2.62 7.95 -7.95
CA GLY A 140 -2.71 8.83 -6.80
C GLY A 140 -2.70 10.29 -7.21
N PHE A 141 -3.33 11.13 -6.38
CA PHE A 141 -3.19 12.58 -6.46
C PHE A 141 -3.08 13.15 -5.05
N ALA A 142 -2.29 14.18 -4.91
CA ALA A 142 -2.15 14.92 -3.66
C ALA A 142 -2.23 16.42 -4.00
N THR A 143 -3.23 17.10 -3.48
CA THR A 143 -3.44 18.52 -3.69
C THR A 143 -3.19 19.28 -2.40
N LYS A 144 -2.27 20.20 -2.45
CA LYS A 144 -1.97 21.12 -1.36
C LYS A 144 -2.61 22.47 -1.63
N PHE A 145 -3.52 22.90 -0.76
CA PHE A 145 -4.18 24.20 -0.83
C PHE A 145 -3.47 25.16 0.13
N TYR A 146 -2.98 26.25 -0.41
CA TYR A 146 -2.33 27.30 0.38
C TYR A 146 -3.37 28.32 0.80
N THR A 147 -4.07 28.04 1.89
CA THR A 147 -5.13 28.90 2.40
C THR A 147 -4.59 29.94 3.35
N GLU A 148 -5.37 30.98 3.65
CA GLU A 148 -5.00 32.02 4.62
C GLU A 148 -4.90 31.49 6.06
N GLU A 149 -5.63 30.41 6.35
CA GLU A 149 -5.63 29.76 7.67
C GLU A 149 -4.51 28.72 7.83
N GLY A 150 -3.75 28.45 6.76
CA GLY A 150 -2.70 27.45 6.72
C GLY A 150 -2.85 26.54 5.51
N ILE A 151 -2.12 25.44 5.52
CA ILE A 151 -2.12 24.48 4.43
C ILE A 151 -3.14 23.38 4.69
N PHE A 152 -4.03 23.16 3.72
CA PHE A 152 -4.93 22.00 3.70
C PHE A 152 -4.49 21.03 2.63
N ASP A 153 -4.38 19.76 2.97
CA ASP A 153 -3.98 18.69 2.05
C ASP A 153 -5.15 17.75 1.77
N LEU A 154 -5.44 17.55 0.47
CA LEU A 154 -6.35 16.54 -0.01
C LEU A 154 -5.53 15.45 -0.72
N VAL A 155 -5.50 14.26 -0.15
CA VAL A 155 -4.76 13.11 -0.67
C VAL A 155 -5.73 12.01 -1.06
N GLY A 156 -5.61 11.51 -2.27
CA GLY A 156 -6.54 10.51 -2.79
C GLY A 156 -5.93 9.56 -3.81
N ASN A 157 -6.70 8.53 -4.08
CA ASN A 157 -6.46 7.55 -5.15
C ASN A 157 -7.71 7.45 -6.03
N ASN A 158 -7.55 6.94 -7.23
CA ASN A 158 -8.66 6.72 -8.17
C ASN A 158 -9.44 5.42 -7.91
N THR A 159 -9.34 4.85 -6.72
CA THR A 159 -10.14 3.69 -6.32
C THR A 159 -11.32 4.11 -5.45
N PRO A 160 -12.49 3.44 -5.57
CA PRO A 160 -13.66 3.79 -4.77
C PRO A 160 -13.50 3.50 -3.29
N ILE A 161 -12.73 2.47 -2.96
CA ILE A 161 -12.46 2.02 -1.59
C ILE A 161 -11.00 1.62 -1.49
N PHE A 162 -10.35 1.94 -0.37
CA PHE A 162 -9.06 1.36 -0.04
C PHE A 162 -9.28 0.11 0.82
N PHE A 163 -8.71 -1.03 0.44
CA PHE A 163 -8.95 -2.32 1.08
C PHE A 163 -8.29 -2.46 2.46
N ILE A 164 -7.27 -1.66 2.75
CA ILE A 164 -6.60 -1.65 4.04
C ILE A 164 -7.21 -0.54 4.90
N GLN A 165 -7.86 -0.93 5.99
CA GLN A 165 -8.41 0.00 6.97
C GLN A 165 -7.51 0.13 8.20
N ASP A 166 -6.71 -0.90 8.48
CA ASP A 166 -5.74 -0.95 9.57
C ASP A 166 -4.32 -0.73 9.07
N ALA A 167 -3.70 0.37 9.46
CA ALA A 167 -2.38 0.77 8.97
C ALA A 167 -1.28 -0.28 9.22
N HIS A 168 -1.39 -1.08 10.27
CA HIS A 168 -0.41 -2.13 10.58
C HIS A 168 -0.32 -3.24 9.50
N LYS A 169 -1.34 -3.39 8.67
CA LYS A 169 -1.34 -4.34 7.53
C LYS A 169 -0.65 -3.78 6.28
N PHE A 170 -0.45 -2.47 6.22
CA PHE A 170 0.09 -1.81 5.03
C PHE A 170 1.54 -2.20 4.71
N PRO A 171 2.47 -2.29 5.68
CA PRO A 171 3.82 -2.74 5.39
C PRO A 171 3.89 -4.13 4.76
N ASP A 172 3.04 -5.06 5.18
CA ASP A 172 2.99 -6.40 4.61
C ASP A 172 2.55 -6.38 3.14
N PHE A 173 1.57 -5.54 2.81
CA PHE A 173 1.16 -5.31 1.43
C PHE A 173 2.31 -4.74 0.59
N VAL A 174 3.02 -3.75 1.09
CA VAL A 174 4.15 -3.13 0.37
C VAL A 174 5.22 -4.18 0.06
N HIS A 175 5.60 -4.99 1.04
CA HIS A 175 6.59 -6.07 0.84
C HIS A 175 6.10 -7.15 -0.13
N ALA A 176 4.80 -7.41 -0.17
CA ALA A 176 4.22 -8.42 -1.07
C ALA A 176 4.16 -7.99 -2.53
N VAL A 177 4.00 -6.70 -2.82
CA VAL A 177 3.73 -6.19 -4.19
C VAL A 177 4.89 -5.45 -4.82
N LYS A 178 5.84 -4.95 -4.04
CA LYS A 178 6.99 -4.20 -4.55
C LYS A 178 8.08 -5.14 -5.06
N PRO A 179 8.87 -4.70 -6.07
CA PRO A 179 10.05 -5.43 -6.51
C PRO A 179 11.07 -5.62 -5.37
N GLU A 180 11.75 -6.74 -5.38
CA GLU A 180 12.91 -6.95 -4.52
C GLU A 180 14.00 -5.90 -4.79
N PRO A 181 14.83 -5.51 -3.79
CA PRO A 181 15.83 -4.45 -3.94
C PRO A 181 16.80 -4.63 -5.11
N HIS A 182 17.09 -5.87 -5.46
CA HIS A 182 18.06 -6.23 -6.50
C HIS A 182 17.40 -6.60 -7.85
N TRP A 183 16.08 -6.50 -7.94
CA TRP A 183 15.31 -6.91 -9.12
C TRP A 183 14.37 -5.80 -9.56
N ALA A 184 14.43 -5.42 -10.80
CA ALA A 184 13.62 -4.32 -11.34
C ALA A 184 12.11 -4.60 -11.39
N ILE A 185 11.70 -5.85 -11.35
CA ILE A 185 10.31 -6.33 -11.37
C ILE A 185 10.23 -7.50 -10.40
N PRO A 186 9.09 -7.78 -9.75
CA PRO A 186 8.93 -9.02 -9.04
C PRO A 186 9.32 -10.17 -9.97
N GLN A 187 10.48 -10.72 -9.75
CA GLN A 187 11.03 -11.77 -10.60
C GLN A 187 11.25 -13.03 -9.78
N GLY A 188 11.05 -14.11 -10.47
CA GLY A 188 11.15 -15.42 -9.85
C GLY A 188 9.86 -15.81 -9.14
N GLN A 189 9.81 -17.08 -8.85
CA GLN A 189 8.64 -17.72 -8.29
C GLN A 189 8.31 -17.23 -6.87
N SER A 190 9.34 -16.92 -6.09
CA SER A 190 9.18 -16.46 -4.71
C SER A 190 8.43 -15.14 -4.59
N ALA A 191 8.70 -14.18 -5.47
CA ALA A 191 8.00 -12.89 -5.46
C ALA A 191 6.50 -13.05 -5.80
N HIS A 192 6.18 -13.89 -6.78
CA HIS A 192 4.79 -14.21 -7.09
C HIS A 192 4.11 -14.99 -5.96
N ASP A 193 4.83 -15.86 -5.30
CA ASP A 193 4.32 -16.62 -4.16
C ASP A 193 4.01 -15.69 -2.99
N THR A 194 4.87 -14.74 -2.68
CA THR A 194 4.63 -13.75 -1.62
C THR A 194 3.38 -12.92 -1.90
N PHE A 195 3.18 -12.46 -3.15
CA PHE A 195 1.97 -11.75 -3.53
C PHE A 195 0.69 -12.61 -3.37
N TRP A 196 0.72 -13.84 -3.86
CA TRP A 196 -0.43 -14.74 -3.76
C TRP A 196 -0.69 -15.20 -2.32
N ASP A 197 0.35 -15.34 -1.52
CA ASP A 197 0.20 -15.60 -0.09
C ASP A 197 -0.54 -14.45 0.59
N TYR A 198 -0.10 -13.22 0.36
CA TYR A 198 -0.78 -12.04 0.88
C TYR A 198 -2.25 -11.98 0.46
N VAL A 199 -2.54 -12.14 -0.84
CA VAL A 199 -3.92 -12.11 -1.37
C VAL A 199 -4.78 -13.22 -0.78
N SER A 200 -4.22 -14.40 -0.52
CA SER A 200 -4.96 -15.51 0.09
C SER A 200 -5.36 -15.23 1.54
N LEU A 201 -4.54 -14.47 2.25
CA LEU A 201 -4.79 -14.04 3.64
C LEU A 201 -5.65 -12.77 3.73
N GLN A 202 -5.64 -11.95 2.68
CA GLN A 202 -6.36 -10.67 2.58
C GLN A 202 -7.15 -10.63 1.26
N PRO A 203 -8.22 -11.43 1.13
CA PRO A 203 -8.93 -11.60 -0.15
C PRO A 203 -9.61 -10.32 -0.65
N GLU A 204 -9.90 -9.36 0.22
CA GLU A 204 -10.40 -8.04 -0.14
C GLU A 204 -9.44 -7.25 -1.06
N THR A 205 -8.16 -7.62 -1.07
CA THR A 205 -7.15 -7.05 -1.97
C THR A 205 -7.49 -7.26 -3.44
N LEU A 206 -8.19 -8.35 -3.78
CA LEU A 206 -8.54 -8.67 -5.17
C LEU A 206 -9.36 -7.58 -5.82
N HIS A 207 -10.26 -6.92 -5.10
CA HIS A 207 -11.04 -5.80 -5.64
C HIS A 207 -10.11 -4.66 -6.14
N ASN A 208 -9.12 -4.29 -5.35
CA ASN A 208 -8.15 -3.26 -5.73
C ASN A 208 -7.22 -3.71 -6.86
N VAL A 209 -6.82 -4.97 -6.88
CA VAL A 209 -6.02 -5.54 -7.98
C VAL A 209 -6.81 -5.48 -9.28
N MET A 210 -8.07 -5.89 -9.29
CA MET A 210 -8.94 -5.82 -10.46
C MET A 210 -9.12 -4.37 -10.93
N TRP A 211 -9.31 -3.44 -10.00
CA TRP A 211 -9.42 -2.02 -10.31
C TRP A 211 -8.14 -1.49 -10.97
N ALA A 212 -6.98 -1.74 -10.37
CA ALA A 212 -5.68 -1.33 -10.90
C ALA A 212 -5.40 -1.93 -12.30
N MET A 213 -5.88 -3.14 -12.56
CA MET A 213 -5.70 -3.80 -13.86
C MET A 213 -6.66 -3.27 -14.93
N SER A 214 -7.74 -2.61 -14.54
CA SER A 214 -8.73 -2.02 -15.48
C SER A 214 -8.39 -0.59 -15.91
N ASP A 215 -7.47 0.06 -15.23
CA ASP A 215 -7.12 1.48 -15.40
C ASP A 215 -6.04 1.69 -16.50
#